data_d6bf9ee8483fb78610b0797ea0d71390
#
_entry.id   d6bf9ee8483fb78610b0797ea0d71390
#
_cell.length_a   1.000
_cell.length_b   1.000
_cell.length_c   1.000
_cell.angle_alpha   90.00
_cell.angle_beta   90.00
_cell.angle_gamma   90.00
#
_symmetry.space_group_name_H-M   'P 1'
#
loop_
_entity.id
_entity.type
_entity.pdbx_description
1 polymer ?
#
loop_
_entity_poly.entity_id
_entity_poly.type
_entity_poly.pdbx_seq_one_letter_code
_entity_poly.pdbx_strand_id
1 'polypeptide(L)'
;MLAAAKTDRTFDRVTLDGNPAWVGKCIHCNAKLVLDDRGHPLGAATLEHIIPQTRGGTDDLHNLAIACAPCNFEKGRRHDHKRGERPEHVIATLQARRADRWRDA
;
A
#
# COMPACT_ATOMS: atom_id res chain seq x y z
N MET A 1 1.17 7.38 -6.41
CA MET A 1 0.37 6.14 -6.23
C MET A 1 0.33 5.24 -7.46
N LEU A 2 0.29 5.81 -8.64
CA LEU A 2 0.26 5.01 -9.87
C LEU A 2 1.47 4.08 -9.99
N ALA A 3 2.67 4.57 -9.72
CA ALA A 3 3.88 3.77 -9.79
C ALA A 3 3.84 2.59 -8.81
N ALA A 4 3.28 2.79 -7.62
CA ALA A 4 3.10 1.71 -6.65
C ALA A 4 2.12 0.65 -7.16
N ALA A 5 1.02 1.06 -7.79
CA ALA A 5 0.05 0.13 -8.39
C ALA A 5 0.67 -0.67 -9.53
N LYS A 6 1.40 0.00 -10.42
CA LYS A 6 2.05 -0.68 -11.56
C LYS A 6 3.08 -1.71 -11.14
N THR A 7 3.70 -1.54 -9.99
CA THR A 7 4.71 -2.46 -9.47
C THR A 7 4.16 -3.44 -8.44
N ASP A 8 2.85 -3.47 -8.25
CA ASP A 8 2.15 -4.42 -7.38
C ASP A 8 1.28 -5.34 -8.24
N ARG A 9 1.64 -6.63 -8.29
CA ARG A 9 0.94 -7.61 -9.14
C ARG A 9 -0.50 -7.88 -8.73
N THR A 10 -0.95 -7.40 -7.58
CA THR A 10 -2.37 -7.50 -7.22
C THR A 10 -3.22 -6.42 -7.89
N PHE A 11 -2.59 -5.38 -8.45
CA PHE A 11 -3.30 -4.31 -9.14
C PHE A 11 -3.37 -4.58 -10.64
N ASP A 12 -4.60 -4.65 -11.16
CA ASP A 12 -4.86 -4.82 -12.57
C ASP A 12 -5.56 -3.59 -13.13
N ARG A 13 -5.23 -3.26 -14.37
CA ARG A 13 -5.95 -2.22 -15.09
C ARG A 13 -7.26 -2.80 -15.61
N VAL A 14 -8.37 -2.16 -15.27
CA VAL A 14 -9.72 -2.61 -15.62
C VAL A 14 -10.54 -1.43 -16.13
N THR A 15 -11.73 -1.73 -16.68
CA THR A 15 -12.70 -0.72 -17.04
C THR A 15 -13.85 -0.77 -16.04
N LEU A 16 -14.09 0.34 -15.35
CA LEU A 16 -15.21 0.49 -14.41
C LEU A 16 -16.14 1.58 -14.93
N ASP A 17 -17.40 1.22 -15.18
CA ASP A 17 -18.41 2.13 -15.70
C ASP A 17 -17.93 2.92 -16.94
N GLY A 18 -17.22 2.22 -17.83
CA GLY A 18 -16.70 2.80 -19.06
C GLY A 18 -15.38 3.57 -18.89
N ASN A 19 -14.83 3.66 -17.69
CA ASN A 19 -13.60 4.40 -17.42
C ASN A 19 -12.47 3.47 -16.99
N PRO A 20 -11.23 3.71 -17.46
CA PRO A 20 -10.09 2.91 -17.01
C PRO A 20 -9.78 3.18 -15.54
N ALA A 21 -9.43 2.12 -14.83
CA ALA A 21 -9.11 2.17 -13.41
C ALA A 21 -8.10 1.08 -13.05
N TRP A 22 -7.50 1.21 -11.86
CA TRP A 22 -6.63 0.20 -11.29
C TRP A 22 -7.33 -0.40 -10.07
N VAL A 23 -7.45 -1.71 -10.03
CA VAL A 23 -8.08 -2.41 -8.90
C VAL A 23 -7.10 -3.41 -8.34
N GLY A 24 -6.87 -3.33 -7.04
CA GLY A 24 -5.95 -4.21 -6.35
C GLY A 24 -6.31 -4.39 -4.89
N LYS A 25 -5.31 -4.75 -4.09
CA LYS A 25 -5.55 -5.16 -2.71
C LYS A 25 -4.67 -4.38 -1.73
N CYS A 26 -5.26 -4.03 -0.60
CA CYS A 26 -4.53 -3.45 0.53
C CYS A 26 -3.34 -4.34 0.92
N ILE A 27 -2.18 -3.74 1.13
CA ILE A 27 -0.96 -4.47 1.52
C ILE A 27 -1.11 -5.15 2.90
N HIS A 28 -2.03 -4.67 3.75
CA HIS A 28 -2.27 -5.24 5.07
C HIS A 28 -3.36 -6.30 5.08
N CYS A 29 -4.56 -5.94 4.64
CA CYS A 29 -5.77 -6.75 4.87
C CYS A 29 -6.38 -7.37 3.61
N ASN A 30 -5.79 -7.12 2.44
CA ASN A 30 -6.30 -7.59 1.15
C ASN A 30 -7.67 -7.01 0.76
N ALA A 31 -8.15 -5.96 1.41
CA ALA A 31 -9.37 -5.29 0.99
C ALA A 31 -9.19 -4.72 -0.42
N LYS A 32 -10.25 -4.75 -1.20
CA LYS A 32 -10.26 -4.20 -2.55
C LYS A 32 -10.04 -2.69 -2.51
N LEU A 33 -9.10 -2.22 -3.31
CA LEU A 33 -8.79 -0.81 -3.45
C LEU A 33 -8.85 -0.41 -4.92
N VAL A 34 -9.31 0.81 -5.19
CA VAL A 34 -9.50 1.31 -6.54
C VAL A 34 -8.82 2.65 -6.71
N LEU A 35 -8.10 2.80 -7.80
CA LEU A 35 -7.51 4.06 -8.24
C LEU A 35 -8.06 4.39 -9.63
N ASP A 36 -8.13 5.69 -9.97
CA ASP A 36 -8.42 6.05 -11.35
C ASP A 36 -7.20 5.80 -12.25
N ASP A 37 -7.34 6.08 -13.54
CA ASP A 37 -6.30 5.85 -14.53
C ASP A 37 -5.00 6.61 -14.24
N ARG A 38 -5.10 7.72 -13.50
CA ARG A 38 -3.95 8.56 -13.13
C ARG A 38 -3.35 8.19 -11.78
N GLY A 39 -3.94 7.19 -11.10
CA GLY A 39 -3.48 6.77 -9.79
C GLY A 39 -4.07 7.56 -8.64
N HIS A 40 -5.14 8.33 -8.86
CA HIS A 40 -5.85 9.01 -7.78
C HIS A 40 -6.79 8.02 -7.08
N PRO A 41 -6.88 8.05 -5.75
CA PRO A 41 -7.73 7.10 -5.04
C PRO A 41 -9.22 7.36 -5.29
N LEU A 42 -9.95 6.27 -5.51
CA LEU A 42 -11.40 6.27 -5.57
C LEU A 42 -11.90 5.52 -4.33
N GLY A 43 -11.94 6.23 -3.20
CA GLY A 43 -12.33 5.64 -1.92
C GLY A 43 -11.18 5.63 -0.91
N ALA A 44 -11.00 4.50 -0.23
CA ALA A 44 -10.12 4.41 0.93
C ALA A 44 -8.65 4.14 0.65
N ALA A 45 -8.23 4.12 -0.61
CA ALA A 45 -6.83 3.83 -0.95
C ALA A 45 -5.91 4.98 -0.51
N THR A 46 -4.79 4.62 0.10
CA THR A 46 -3.75 5.56 0.53
C THR A 46 -2.37 5.04 0.15
N LEU A 47 -1.41 5.95 0.03
CA LEU A 47 -0.01 5.58 -0.14
C LEU A 47 0.64 5.44 1.24
N GLU A 48 1.26 4.29 1.46
CA GLU A 48 1.91 3.99 2.71
C GLU A 48 3.42 3.89 2.53
N HIS A 49 4.19 4.50 3.44
CA HIS A 49 5.62 4.23 3.58
C HIS A 49 5.79 3.03 4.50
N ILE A 50 6.35 1.94 3.99
CA ILE A 50 6.54 0.71 4.79
C ILE A 50 7.44 1.01 5.98
N ILE A 51 8.62 1.59 5.73
CA ILE A 51 9.40 2.22 6.78
C ILE A 51 8.91 3.66 6.87
N PRO A 52 8.32 4.08 8.00
CA PRO A 52 7.81 5.44 8.14
C PRO A 52 8.89 6.48 7.92
N GLN A 53 8.52 7.62 7.36
CA GLN A 53 9.45 8.73 7.15
C GLN A 53 10.11 9.17 8.48
N THR A 54 9.36 9.12 9.59
CA THR A 54 9.86 9.43 10.92
C THR A 54 10.95 8.45 11.39
N ARG A 55 11.09 7.31 10.72
CA ARG A 55 12.13 6.31 11.00
C ARG A 55 13.17 6.21 9.88
N GLY A 56 13.25 7.22 9.04
CA GLY A 56 14.20 7.25 7.95
C GLY A 56 13.73 6.62 6.66
N GLY A 57 12.45 6.30 6.55
CA GLY A 57 11.88 5.73 5.32
C GLY A 57 11.96 6.70 4.15
N THR A 58 12.25 6.16 2.97
CA THR A 58 12.41 6.91 1.73
C THR A 58 11.21 6.75 0.81
N ASP A 59 11.22 7.49 -0.32
CA ASP A 59 10.21 7.37 -1.38
C ASP A 59 10.61 6.34 -2.44
N ASP A 60 11.56 5.47 -2.15
CA ASP A 60 11.87 4.34 -3.00
C ASP A 60 10.63 3.47 -3.21
N LEU A 61 10.38 3.02 -4.44
CA LEU A 61 9.18 2.24 -4.76
C LEU A 61 9.05 0.96 -3.91
N HIS A 62 10.17 0.36 -3.52
CA HIS A 62 10.14 -0.82 -2.64
C HIS A 62 9.69 -0.46 -1.22
N ASN A 63 9.74 0.82 -0.84
CA ASN A 63 9.25 1.31 0.44
C ASN A 63 7.82 1.86 0.37
N LEU A 64 7.22 1.89 -0.79
CA LEU A 64 5.87 2.41 -0.99
C LEU A 64 4.90 1.26 -1.27
N ALA A 65 3.73 1.32 -0.66
CA ALA A 65 2.66 0.35 -0.87
C ALA A 65 1.31 1.04 -0.85
N ILE A 66 0.30 0.37 -1.36
CA ILE A 66 -1.06 0.90 -1.34
C ILE A 66 -1.82 0.17 -0.24
N ALA A 67 -2.41 0.93 0.65
CA ALA A 67 -3.13 0.43 1.81
C ALA A 67 -4.46 1.14 1.95
N CYS A 68 -5.44 0.48 2.58
CA CYS A 68 -6.66 1.17 2.95
C CYS A 68 -6.38 2.16 4.10
N ALA A 69 -7.13 3.24 4.15
CA ALA A 69 -6.95 4.26 5.18
C ALA A 69 -7.03 3.70 6.61
N PRO A 70 -7.98 2.81 6.94
CA PRO A 70 -8.03 2.22 8.28
C PRO A 70 -6.73 1.48 8.66
N CYS A 71 -6.18 0.66 7.78
CA CYS A 71 -4.95 -0.09 8.06
C CYS A 71 -3.74 0.84 8.20
N ASN A 72 -3.62 1.82 7.32
CA ASN A 72 -2.52 2.78 7.37
C ASN A 72 -2.57 3.61 8.65
N PHE A 73 -3.76 4.04 9.04
CA PHE A 73 -3.96 4.76 10.30
C PHE A 73 -3.62 3.87 11.51
N GLU A 74 -4.09 2.63 11.51
CA GLU A 74 -3.83 1.68 12.60
C GLU A 74 -2.34 1.36 12.73
N LYS A 75 -1.63 1.24 11.62
CA LYS A 75 -0.18 1.07 11.63
C LYS A 75 0.51 2.24 12.31
N GLY A 76 0.11 3.47 12.02
CA GLY A 76 0.63 4.67 12.68
C GLY A 76 0.41 4.62 14.20
N ARG A 77 -0.76 4.21 14.63
CA ARG A 77 -1.08 4.05 16.06
C ARG A 77 -0.23 2.98 16.73
N ARG A 78 0.02 1.85 16.05
CA ARG A 78 0.84 0.77 16.59
C ARG A 78 2.28 1.19 16.82
N HIS A 79 2.79 2.10 16.01
CA HIS A 79 4.12 2.66 16.21
C HIS A 79 4.22 3.51 17.46
N ASP A 80 3.11 4.16 17.85
CA ASP A 80 3.04 5.03 19.02
C ASP A 80 2.66 4.25 20.28
N HIS A 81 1.98 3.12 20.13
CA HIS A 81 1.46 2.34 21.25
C HIS A 81 2.05 0.94 21.26
N LYS A 82 2.59 0.56 22.39
CA LYS A 82 3.18 -0.77 22.62
C LYS A 82 2.09 -1.83 22.72
N ARG A 83 1.52 -2.23 21.59
CA ARG A 83 0.47 -3.24 21.56
C ARG A 83 0.94 -4.52 20.85
N GLY A 84 1.66 -5.36 21.56
CA GLY A 84 1.91 -6.71 21.11
C GLY A 84 2.83 -6.87 19.91
N GLU A 85 2.63 -6.15 18.82
CA GLU A 85 3.52 -6.21 17.66
C GLU A 85 4.57 -5.11 17.70
N ARG A 86 5.82 -5.51 17.55
CA ARG A 86 6.92 -4.56 17.43
C ARG A 86 6.88 -3.89 16.07
N PRO A 87 7.18 -2.59 15.97
CA PRO A 87 7.25 -1.92 14.68
C PRO A 87 8.14 -2.65 13.66
N GLU A 88 9.24 -3.22 14.10
CA GLU A 88 10.15 -3.98 13.23
C GLU A 88 9.47 -5.20 12.61
N HIS A 89 8.60 -5.87 13.35
CA HIS A 89 7.84 -7.01 12.84
C HIS A 89 6.84 -6.59 11.78
N VAL A 90 6.13 -5.51 12.01
CA VAL A 90 5.17 -4.97 11.04
C VAL A 90 5.90 -4.58 9.77
N ILE A 91 7.00 -3.86 9.90
CA ILE A 91 7.83 -3.45 8.76
C ILE A 91 8.32 -4.66 7.98
N ALA A 92 8.89 -5.66 8.67
CA ALA A 92 9.40 -6.87 8.02
C ALA A 92 8.31 -7.63 7.28
N THR A 93 7.12 -7.74 7.87
CA THR A 93 5.97 -8.39 7.23
C THR A 93 5.56 -7.66 5.97
N LEU A 94 5.48 -6.33 6.02
CA LEU A 94 5.10 -5.53 4.85
C LEU A 94 6.16 -5.57 3.76
N GLN A 95 7.45 -5.55 4.13
CA GLN A 95 8.54 -5.68 3.18
C GLN A 95 8.46 -7.03 2.45
N ALA A 96 8.19 -8.10 3.16
CA ALA A 96 8.05 -9.42 2.57
C ALA A 96 6.86 -9.49 1.62
N ARG A 97 5.71 -8.94 2.01
CA ARG A 97 4.53 -8.88 1.14
C ARG A 97 4.77 -8.03 -0.09
N ARG A 98 5.40 -6.88 0.07
CA ARG A 98 5.70 -5.99 -1.04
C ARG A 98 6.64 -6.67 -2.04
N ALA A 99 7.66 -7.37 -1.56
CA ALA A 99 8.57 -8.13 -2.40
C ALA A 99 7.84 -9.25 -3.14
N ASP A 100 6.94 -9.96 -2.45
CA ASP A 100 6.15 -11.04 -3.06
C ASP A 100 5.21 -10.51 -4.15
N ARG A 101 4.66 -9.31 -3.96
CA ARG A 101 3.75 -8.67 -4.93
C ARG A 101 4.47 -7.87 -6.01
N TRP A 102 5.79 -7.75 -5.93
CA TRP A 102 6.54 -6.93 -6.87
C TRP A 102 6.45 -7.47 -8.29
N ARG A 103 6.21 -6.55 -9.23
CA ARG A 103 6.41 -6.81 -10.66
C ARG A 103 7.09 -5.58 -11.26
N ASP A 104 7.90 -5.79 -12.28
CA ASP A 104 8.51 -4.70 -13.01
C ASP A 104 7.46 -4.02 -13.90
N ALA A 105 7.47 -2.71 -13.90
CA ALA A 105 6.49 -1.94 -14.66
C ALA A 105 7.03 -1.55 -16.04
#